data_08a78699b2f84f33853aa8627e9ff392
#
_entry.id   08a78699b2f84f33853aa8627e9ff392
#
_cell.length_a   1.000
_cell.length_b   1.000
_cell.length_c   1.000
_cell.angle_alpha   90.00
_cell.angle_beta   90.00
_cell.angle_gamma   90.00
#
_symmetry.space_group_name_H-M   'P 1'
#
loop_
_entity.id
_entity.type
_entity.pdbx_description
1 polymer ?
#
loop_
_entity_poly.entity_id
_entity_poly.type
_entity_poly.pdbx_seq_one_letter_code
_entity_poly.pdbx_strand_id
1 'polypeptide(L)'
;MKTLKHILAATTLLVTLGFASEANAQVPLENFFKNPEKAGYQISPDGKYFSYMAPYENRLNLFVQEVGSDKATRITSETVRDLAGSMWANGHRILYIKDTAGDENFQLYGVNVDGTDPKAYTAFPKVRTTIIDPLENIDSLVIIGLNKRNPQVFDPYRLNLNNGELTQLAENPGNIQGWMTDHNGKLRVALAIVDGVNTQILYRETEEQPFRPVLTTNFKETVSFATFTPDNKMVYALTNIGRDKTALVLMDPATCEEKEVLYTNDKYDISGLGYSELKKKLISVSCTGHKGTIRHYFDKDEEAIRTKLEQKLEGYDIN
;
A
#
# COMPACT_ATOMS: atom_id res chain seq x y z
N MET A 1 4.86 -40.89 -66.13
CA MET A 1 3.81 -39.97 -65.60
C MET A 1 3.16 -40.42 -64.28
N LYS A 2 2.99 -41.70 -63.95
CA LYS A 2 2.38 -42.16 -62.70
C LYS A 2 3.26 -41.96 -61.46
N THR A 3 4.57 -42.13 -61.55
CA THR A 3 5.54 -41.96 -60.50
C THR A 3 5.68 -40.49 -60.02
N LEU A 4 5.58 -39.55 -60.97
CA LEU A 4 5.69 -38.10 -60.62
C LEU A 4 4.49 -37.56 -59.80
N LYS A 5 3.28 -38.13 -60.08
CA LYS A 5 2.07 -37.77 -59.33
C LYS A 5 2.09 -38.26 -57.90
N HIS A 6 2.71 -39.40 -57.61
CA HIS A 6 2.84 -39.90 -56.24
C HIS A 6 3.89 -39.16 -55.43
N ILE A 7 4.97 -38.69 -56.05
CA ILE A 7 5.98 -37.85 -55.36
C ILE A 7 5.38 -36.47 -55.01
N LEU A 8 4.60 -35.89 -55.95
CA LEU A 8 3.96 -34.60 -55.72
C LEU A 8 2.90 -34.65 -54.57
N ALA A 9 2.11 -35.77 -54.54
CA ALA A 9 1.12 -35.97 -53.47
C ALA A 9 1.76 -36.22 -52.08
N ALA A 10 2.88 -36.95 -52.05
CA ALA A 10 3.63 -37.19 -50.80
C ALA A 10 4.30 -35.92 -50.27
N THR A 11 4.83 -35.07 -51.18
CA THR A 11 5.46 -33.79 -50.77
C THR A 11 4.42 -32.79 -50.28
N THR A 12 3.24 -32.75 -50.89
CA THR A 12 2.14 -31.88 -50.44
C THR A 12 1.60 -32.34 -49.08
N LEU A 13 1.51 -33.63 -48.81
CA LEU A 13 1.08 -34.15 -47.52
C LEU A 13 2.12 -33.91 -46.40
N LEU A 14 3.42 -33.97 -46.70
CA LEU A 14 4.49 -33.65 -45.74
C LEU A 14 4.57 -32.15 -45.43
N VAL A 15 4.28 -31.27 -46.38
CA VAL A 15 4.24 -29.82 -46.15
C VAL A 15 3.02 -29.41 -45.34
N THR A 16 1.87 -30.09 -45.51
CA THR A 16 0.67 -29.81 -44.68
C THR A 16 0.76 -30.36 -43.26
N LEU A 17 1.55 -31.39 -43.00
CA LEU A 17 1.82 -31.90 -41.66
C LEU A 17 2.86 -31.04 -40.89
N GLY A 18 3.69 -30.28 -41.60
CA GLY A 18 4.69 -29.39 -40.98
C GLY A 18 4.12 -28.05 -40.45
N PHE A 19 2.88 -27.69 -40.82
CA PHE A 19 2.19 -26.46 -40.30
C PHE A 19 1.15 -26.74 -39.21
N ALA A 20 1.08 -27.97 -38.72
CA ALA A 20 0.17 -28.33 -37.63
C ALA A 20 0.86 -28.29 -36.26
N SER A 21 1.80 -27.37 -36.07
CA SER A 21 2.37 -27.17 -34.73
C SER A 21 2.60 -25.69 -34.47
N GLU A 22 1.69 -25.18 -33.84
CA GLU A 22 1.72 -24.33 -32.63
C GLU A 22 0.27 -23.93 -32.37
N ALA A 23 -0.49 -24.91 -31.89
CA ALA A 23 -1.61 -24.52 -31.04
C ALA A 23 -0.96 -23.79 -29.87
N ASN A 24 -0.82 -22.47 -29.98
CA ASN A 24 -0.58 -21.64 -28.83
C ASN A 24 -1.57 -22.12 -27.78
N ALA A 25 -1.06 -22.65 -26.65
CA ALA A 25 -1.89 -23.08 -25.56
C ALA A 25 -2.65 -21.84 -25.12
N GLN A 26 -3.88 -21.69 -25.64
CA GLN A 26 -4.72 -20.56 -25.29
C GLN A 26 -5.02 -20.71 -23.80
N VAL A 27 -4.57 -19.75 -23.00
CA VAL A 27 -4.84 -19.77 -21.57
C VAL A 27 -6.35 -19.82 -21.39
N PRO A 28 -6.90 -20.83 -20.69
CA PRO A 28 -8.34 -20.92 -20.46
C PRO A 28 -8.87 -19.63 -19.81
N LEU A 29 -10.06 -19.21 -20.24
CA LEU A 29 -10.66 -17.95 -19.75
C LEU A 29 -10.81 -17.95 -18.22
N GLU A 30 -11.10 -19.09 -17.65
CA GLU A 30 -11.22 -19.29 -16.19
C GLU A 30 -9.96 -18.88 -15.43
N ASN A 31 -8.77 -19.08 -16.04
CA ASN A 31 -7.50 -18.73 -15.39
C ASN A 31 -7.29 -17.23 -15.23
N PHE A 32 -8.00 -16.40 -16.00
CA PHE A 32 -7.97 -14.93 -15.83
C PHE A 32 -8.84 -14.43 -14.67
N PHE A 33 -9.79 -15.26 -14.24
CA PHE A 33 -10.76 -14.91 -13.19
C PHE A 33 -10.64 -15.78 -11.93
N LYS A 34 -9.78 -16.78 -11.97
CA LYS A 34 -9.55 -17.66 -10.83
C LYS A 34 -8.80 -16.91 -9.73
N ASN A 35 -9.30 -17.00 -8.50
CA ASN A 35 -8.56 -16.52 -7.34
C ASN A 35 -7.20 -17.21 -7.25
N PRO A 36 -6.14 -16.49 -6.84
CA PRO A 36 -4.85 -17.10 -6.58
C PRO A 36 -4.96 -18.14 -5.46
N GLU A 37 -4.11 -19.14 -5.48
CA GLU A 37 -4.04 -20.13 -4.39
C GLU A 37 -3.65 -19.50 -3.06
N LYS A 38 -2.75 -18.53 -3.11
CA LYS A 38 -2.34 -17.71 -1.97
C LYS A 38 -1.89 -16.33 -2.47
N ALA A 39 -2.28 -15.28 -1.75
CA ALA A 39 -1.93 -13.90 -2.08
C ALA A 39 -1.80 -13.02 -0.83
N GLY A 40 -1.19 -11.84 -0.96
CA GLY A 40 -1.16 -10.84 0.08
C GLY A 40 -0.42 -11.29 1.34
N TYR A 41 0.74 -11.93 1.16
CA TYR A 41 1.57 -12.34 2.30
C TYR A 41 2.07 -11.13 3.08
N GLN A 42 1.92 -11.18 4.40
CA GLN A 42 2.40 -10.18 5.33
C GLN A 42 2.99 -10.89 6.56
N ILE A 43 4.08 -10.34 7.10
CA ILE A 43 4.66 -10.83 8.36
C ILE A 43 4.10 -10.02 9.54
N SER A 44 3.88 -10.65 10.69
CA SER A 44 3.49 -9.95 11.91
C SER A 44 4.61 -9.01 12.39
N PRO A 45 4.30 -7.89 13.07
CA PRO A 45 5.31 -6.95 13.56
C PRO A 45 6.36 -7.58 14.46
N ASP A 46 6.01 -8.64 15.21
CA ASP A 46 6.93 -9.39 16.07
C ASP A 46 7.68 -10.55 15.35
N GLY A 47 7.42 -10.75 14.05
CA GLY A 47 8.07 -11.76 13.20
C GLY A 47 7.68 -13.20 13.50
N LYS A 48 6.69 -13.48 14.37
CA LYS A 48 6.31 -14.83 14.75
C LYS A 48 5.35 -15.50 13.78
N TYR A 49 4.54 -14.73 13.11
CA TYR A 49 3.51 -15.20 12.20
C TYR A 49 3.62 -14.54 10.84
N PHE A 50 3.08 -15.18 9.84
CA PHE A 50 2.70 -14.52 8.61
C PHE A 50 1.23 -14.80 8.28
N SER A 51 0.59 -13.84 7.64
CA SER A 51 -0.76 -13.95 7.15
C SER A 51 -0.79 -13.96 5.62
N TYR A 52 -1.81 -14.54 5.05
CA TYR A 52 -2.09 -14.52 3.61
C TYR A 52 -3.56 -14.75 3.36
N MET A 53 -4.01 -14.40 2.16
CA MET A 53 -5.35 -14.72 1.68
C MET A 53 -5.31 -15.99 0.82
N ALA A 54 -6.25 -16.88 1.03
CA ALA A 54 -6.44 -18.09 0.23
C ALA A 54 -7.94 -18.43 0.10
N PRO A 55 -8.34 -19.19 -0.95
CA PRO A 55 -9.74 -19.56 -1.15
C PRO A 55 -10.27 -20.48 -0.04
N TYR A 56 -11.44 -20.12 0.47
CA TYR A 56 -12.34 -20.98 1.25
C TYR A 56 -13.74 -20.83 0.66
N GLU A 57 -14.37 -21.92 0.22
CA GLU A 57 -15.65 -21.92 -0.50
C GLU A 57 -15.68 -20.92 -1.66
N ASN A 58 -14.60 -20.91 -2.46
CA ASN A 58 -14.37 -20.02 -3.61
C ASN A 58 -14.28 -18.51 -3.26
N ARG A 59 -14.04 -18.15 -2.00
CA ARG A 59 -13.82 -16.77 -1.56
C ARG A 59 -12.49 -16.61 -0.85
N LEU A 60 -11.78 -15.52 -1.11
CA LEU A 60 -10.54 -15.21 -0.42
C LEU A 60 -10.82 -14.91 1.05
N ASN A 61 -10.16 -15.68 1.90
CA ASN A 61 -10.23 -15.59 3.36
C ASN A 61 -8.84 -15.48 3.96
N LEU A 62 -8.74 -14.97 5.18
CA LEU A 62 -7.49 -14.83 5.90
C LEU A 62 -7.07 -16.14 6.56
N PHE A 63 -5.80 -16.44 6.39
CA PHE A 63 -5.06 -17.51 7.05
C PHE A 63 -3.85 -16.94 7.77
N VAL A 64 -3.53 -17.53 8.90
CA VAL A 64 -2.32 -17.23 9.70
C VAL A 64 -1.52 -18.50 9.86
N GLN A 65 -0.21 -18.36 9.77
CA GLN A 65 0.73 -19.47 9.94
C GLN A 65 1.92 -18.98 10.77
N GLU A 66 2.32 -19.77 11.76
CA GLU A 66 3.51 -19.52 12.54
C GLU A 66 4.78 -19.70 11.68
N VAL A 67 5.77 -18.83 11.82
CA VAL A 67 7.03 -18.92 11.08
C VAL A 67 7.75 -20.22 11.45
N GLY A 68 8.09 -21.02 10.44
CA GLY A 68 8.70 -22.34 10.61
C GLY A 68 7.72 -23.48 10.82
N SER A 69 6.40 -23.23 10.83
CA SER A 69 5.36 -24.26 10.90
C SER A 69 4.75 -24.54 9.53
N ASP A 70 4.34 -25.77 9.28
CA ASP A 70 3.58 -26.15 8.07
C ASP A 70 2.06 -26.03 8.27
N LYS A 71 1.61 -25.65 9.48
CA LYS A 71 0.20 -25.58 9.82
C LYS A 71 -0.30 -24.15 9.73
N ALA A 72 -1.32 -23.93 8.88
CA ALA A 72 -2.03 -22.67 8.79
C ALA A 72 -3.41 -22.78 9.46
N THR A 73 -3.82 -21.69 10.11
CA THR A 73 -5.15 -21.54 10.70
C THR A 73 -5.95 -20.54 9.89
N ARG A 74 -7.13 -20.92 9.40
CA ARG A 74 -8.07 -19.99 8.80
C ARG A 74 -8.78 -19.21 9.90
N ILE A 75 -8.73 -17.88 9.82
CA ILE A 75 -9.26 -16.98 10.85
C ILE A 75 -10.51 -16.18 10.42
N THR A 76 -10.91 -16.29 9.15
CA THR A 76 -12.18 -15.73 8.63
C THR A 76 -12.96 -16.78 7.84
N SER A 77 -14.27 -16.57 7.63
CA SER A 77 -15.16 -17.54 7.00
C SER A 77 -16.16 -16.86 6.05
N GLU A 78 -15.68 -15.98 5.20
CA GLU A 78 -16.51 -15.30 4.21
C GLU A 78 -16.85 -16.25 3.05
N THR A 79 -18.12 -16.31 2.67
CA THR A 79 -18.64 -17.19 1.62
C THR A 79 -19.35 -16.45 0.49
N VAL A 80 -19.67 -15.17 0.69
CA VAL A 80 -20.39 -14.35 -0.29
C VAL A 80 -19.45 -13.52 -1.14
N ARG A 81 -18.49 -12.83 -0.49
CA ARG A 81 -17.53 -11.94 -1.14
C ARG A 81 -16.11 -12.23 -0.66
N ASP A 82 -15.14 -11.92 -1.52
CA ASP A 82 -13.74 -11.94 -1.13
C ASP A 82 -13.45 -10.83 -0.13
N LEU A 83 -12.52 -11.05 0.78
CA LEU A 83 -11.93 -9.97 1.55
C LEU A 83 -11.16 -9.03 0.60
N ALA A 84 -11.33 -7.73 0.74
CA ALA A 84 -10.70 -6.75 -0.14
C ALA A 84 -9.26 -6.41 0.27
N GLY A 85 -8.88 -6.67 1.52
CA GLY A 85 -7.54 -6.45 2.02
C GLY A 85 -7.43 -6.71 3.52
N SER A 86 -6.19 -6.82 3.98
CA SER A 86 -5.88 -7.00 5.41
C SER A 86 -4.58 -6.32 5.77
N MET A 87 -4.37 -6.09 7.06
CA MET A 87 -3.13 -5.59 7.63
C MET A 87 -2.99 -6.02 9.09
N TRP A 88 -1.77 -6.16 9.55
CA TRP A 88 -1.51 -6.37 10.97
C TRP A 88 -1.75 -5.07 11.76
N ALA A 89 -2.51 -5.17 12.84
CA ALA A 89 -2.64 -4.08 13.81
C ALA A 89 -1.54 -4.16 14.88
N ASN A 90 -1.15 -5.40 15.24
CA ASN A 90 -0.10 -5.73 16.20
C ASN A 90 0.26 -7.22 16.07
N GLY A 91 1.12 -7.75 16.94
CA GLY A 91 1.58 -9.15 16.86
C GLY A 91 0.51 -10.23 17.07
N HIS A 92 -0.71 -9.86 17.44
CA HIS A 92 -1.77 -10.84 17.74
C HIS A 92 -3.13 -10.52 17.10
N ARG A 93 -3.28 -9.39 16.39
CA ARG A 93 -4.54 -8.97 15.78
C ARG A 93 -4.35 -8.51 14.34
N ILE A 94 -5.25 -8.96 13.46
CA ILE A 94 -5.29 -8.56 12.05
C ILE A 94 -6.57 -7.76 11.82
N LEU A 95 -6.43 -6.63 11.12
CA LEU A 95 -7.53 -5.86 10.56
C LEU A 95 -7.78 -6.30 9.12
N TYR A 96 -9.04 -6.28 8.71
CA TYR A 96 -9.42 -6.57 7.34
C TYR A 96 -10.62 -5.77 6.90
N ILE A 97 -10.74 -5.55 5.61
CA ILE A 97 -11.84 -4.81 5.01
C ILE A 97 -12.67 -5.71 4.09
N LYS A 98 -13.96 -5.56 4.17
CA LYS A 98 -14.94 -6.18 3.27
C LYS A 98 -16.14 -5.27 3.06
N ASP A 99 -16.84 -5.48 1.96
CA ASP A 99 -18.13 -4.85 1.66
C ASP A 99 -19.30 -5.82 1.91
N THR A 100 -20.52 -5.31 1.79
CA THR A 100 -21.73 -6.11 1.91
C THR A 100 -22.31 -6.35 0.52
N ALA A 101 -22.24 -7.59 0.04
CA ALA A 101 -22.85 -8.05 -1.21
C ALA A 101 -22.47 -7.22 -2.47
N GLY A 102 -21.33 -6.53 -2.49
CA GLY A 102 -20.85 -5.76 -3.62
C GLY A 102 -21.29 -4.30 -3.63
N ASP A 103 -21.70 -3.76 -2.50
CA ASP A 103 -22.12 -2.35 -2.36
C ASP A 103 -20.94 -1.37 -2.29
N GLU A 104 -19.67 -1.89 -2.29
CA GLU A 104 -18.41 -1.14 -2.22
C GLU A 104 -18.28 -0.19 -1.02
N ASN A 105 -19.18 -0.29 -0.05
CA ASN A 105 -19.04 0.38 1.24
C ASN A 105 -18.15 -0.48 2.15
N PHE A 106 -16.86 -0.47 1.85
CA PHE A 106 -15.86 -1.25 2.59
C PHE A 106 -15.81 -0.83 4.05
N GLN A 107 -15.97 -1.79 4.93
CA GLN A 107 -16.01 -1.61 6.38
C GLN A 107 -14.82 -2.31 7.02
N LEU A 108 -14.36 -1.79 8.15
CA LEU A 108 -13.21 -2.32 8.90
C LEU A 108 -13.66 -3.30 9.96
N TYR A 109 -13.01 -4.45 9.95
CA TYR A 109 -13.16 -5.54 10.91
C TYR A 109 -11.80 -5.90 11.51
N GLY A 110 -11.80 -6.64 12.59
CA GLY A 110 -10.58 -7.21 13.17
C GLY A 110 -10.84 -8.58 13.77
N VAL A 111 -9.81 -9.40 13.82
CA VAL A 111 -9.83 -10.76 14.39
C VAL A 111 -8.44 -11.10 14.94
N ASN A 112 -8.38 -11.88 16.00
CA ASN A 112 -7.11 -12.36 16.54
C ASN A 112 -6.50 -13.47 15.66
N VAL A 113 -5.18 -13.66 15.77
CA VAL A 113 -4.42 -14.65 14.99
C VAL A 113 -4.91 -16.10 15.17
N ASP A 114 -5.60 -16.40 16.25
CA ASP A 114 -6.23 -17.70 16.53
C ASP A 114 -7.71 -17.79 16.08
N GLY A 115 -8.23 -16.74 15.43
CA GLY A 115 -9.62 -16.63 14.99
C GLY A 115 -10.61 -16.18 16.07
N THR A 116 -10.15 -15.87 17.28
CA THR A 116 -11.01 -15.38 18.37
C THR A 116 -11.28 -13.88 18.26
N ASP A 117 -12.26 -13.39 19.02
CA ASP A 117 -12.66 -11.99 19.15
C ASP A 117 -12.87 -11.27 17.80
N PRO A 118 -13.70 -11.79 16.87
CA PRO A 118 -14.06 -11.08 15.67
C PRO A 118 -14.84 -9.81 16.04
N LYS A 119 -14.41 -8.65 15.52
CA LYS A 119 -15.01 -7.35 15.85
C LYS A 119 -15.27 -6.52 14.61
N ALA A 120 -16.47 -5.96 14.49
CA ALA A 120 -16.82 -4.99 13.47
C ALA A 120 -16.59 -3.58 14.04
N TYR A 121 -15.62 -2.86 13.47
CA TYR A 121 -15.25 -1.53 13.97
C TYR A 121 -16.08 -0.41 13.31
N THR A 122 -16.38 -0.55 12.02
CA THR A 122 -17.05 0.50 11.24
C THR A 122 -18.27 -0.02 10.47
N ALA A 123 -19.03 -0.94 11.07
CA ALA A 123 -20.23 -1.52 10.48
C ALA A 123 -21.41 -0.49 10.44
N PHE A 124 -21.21 0.65 9.79
CA PHE A 124 -22.21 1.67 9.58
C PHE A 124 -22.84 1.52 8.20
N PRO A 125 -24.19 1.51 8.08
CA PRO A 125 -24.85 1.42 6.78
C PRO A 125 -24.43 2.52 5.82
N LYS A 126 -24.06 2.17 4.58
CA LYS A 126 -23.65 3.09 3.51
C LYS A 126 -22.45 3.97 3.85
N VAL A 127 -21.61 3.55 4.80
CA VAL A 127 -20.37 4.25 5.16
C VAL A 127 -19.20 3.43 4.66
N ARG A 128 -18.28 4.10 3.98
CA ARG A 128 -17.02 3.53 3.53
C ARG A 128 -15.90 3.95 4.47
N THR A 129 -15.03 3.01 4.76
CA THR A 129 -13.80 3.21 5.55
C THR A 129 -12.59 3.19 4.63
N THR A 130 -11.63 4.07 4.88
CA THR A 130 -10.27 4.04 4.33
C THR A 130 -9.26 4.03 5.48
N ILE A 131 -8.11 3.43 5.29
CA ILE A 131 -7.01 3.52 6.25
C ILE A 131 -6.19 4.77 5.89
N ILE A 132 -5.98 5.65 6.86
CA ILE A 132 -5.12 6.82 6.72
C ILE A 132 -3.72 6.48 7.23
N ASP A 133 -3.62 5.94 8.45
CA ASP A 133 -2.36 5.52 9.05
C ASP A 133 -2.59 4.31 9.97
N PRO A 134 -1.91 3.18 9.73
CA PRO A 134 -2.01 2.00 10.58
C PRO A 134 -1.46 2.21 12.00
N LEU A 135 -0.62 3.22 12.22
CA LEU A 135 0.07 3.50 13.49
C LEU A 135 0.86 2.28 13.99
N GLU A 136 1.73 1.70 13.14
CA GLU A 136 2.45 0.44 13.37
C GLU A 136 3.16 0.34 14.73
N ASN A 137 3.49 1.48 15.35
CA ASN A 137 4.13 1.55 16.67
C ASN A 137 3.15 1.74 17.82
N ILE A 138 1.82 1.76 17.57
CA ILE A 138 0.77 1.99 18.59
C ILE A 138 -0.28 0.90 18.49
N ASP A 139 -0.05 -0.21 19.15
CA ASP A 139 -0.83 -1.46 19.07
C ASP A 139 -2.36 -1.34 19.18
N SER A 140 -2.84 -0.28 19.80
CA SER A 140 -4.25 -0.10 20.13
C SER A 140 -4.99 0.95 19.30
N LEU A 141 -4.30 1.62 18.38
CA LEU A 141 -4.87 2.73 17.62
C LEU A 141 -4.66 2.54 16.11
N VAL A 142 -5.58 3.10 15.33
CA VAL A 142 -5.45 3.27 13.87
C VAL A 142 -6.14 4.57 13.47
N ILE A 143 -5.62 5.27 12.47
CA ILE A 143 -6.27 6.44 11.89
C ILE A 143 -7.00 6.01 10.63
N ILE A 144 -8.29 6.28 10.58
CA ILE A 144 -9.17 5.90 9.48
C ILE A 144 -9.92 7.11 8.94
N GLY A 145 -10.31 7.05 7.69
CA GLY A 145 -11.22 7.99 7.07
C GLY A 145 -12.61 7.38 6.96
N LEU A 146 -13.65 8.13 7.32
CA LEU A 146 -15.04 7.73 7.19
C LEU A 146 -15.83 8.78 6.41
N ASN A 147 -16.63 8.35 5.43
CA ASN A 147 -17.56 9.22 4.72
C ASN A 147 -18.95 9.31 5.40
N LYS A 148 -18.97 9.20 6.73
CA LYS A 148 -20.21 9.13 7.53
C LYS A 148 -21.03 10.41 7.50
N ARG A 149 -20.36 11.58 7.53
CA ARG A 149 -21.02 12.89 7.51
C ARG A 149 -21.53 13.24 6.11
N ASN A 150 -20.73 12.98 5.10
CA ASN A 150 -21.00 13.24 3.70
C ASN A 150 -20.46 12.09 2.85
N PRO A 151 -21.31 11.42 2.01
CA PRO A 151 -20.87 10.27 1.21
C PRO A 151 -19.69 10.53 0.26
N GLN A 152 -19.44 11.78 -0.11
CA GLN A 152 -18.38 12.19 -1.03
C GLN A 152 -17.07 12.59 -0.32
N VAL A 153 -17.06 12.67 1.02
CA VAL A 153 -15.99 13.29 1.78
C VAL A 153 -15.59 12.39 2.95
N PHE A 154 -14.31 12.14 3.11
CA PHE A 154 -13.78 11.35 4.22
C PHE A 154 -13.20 12.25 5.29
N ASP A 155 -13.81 12.19 6.47
CA ASP A 155 -13.29 12.82 7.68
C ASP A 155 -12.34 11.86 8.40
N PRO A 156 -11.22 12.32 8.98
CA PRO A 156 -10.28 11.47 9.72
C PRO A 156 -10.77 11.20 11.14
N TYR A 157 -10.68 9.94 11.54
CA TYR A 157 -11.00 9.45 12.89
C TYR A 157 -9.85 8.66 13.47
N ARG A 158 -9.61 8.80 14.77
CA ARG A 158 -8.83 7.85 15.56
C ARG A 158 -9.75 6.77 16.08
N LEU A 159 -9.46 5.53 15.73
CA LEU A 159 -10.15 4.34 16.22
C LEU A 159 -9.31 3.66 17.29
N ASN A 160 -9.91 3.43 18.47
CA ASN A 160 -9.32 2.59 19.50
C ASN A 160 -9.74 1.12 19.27
N LEU A 161 -8.78 0.26 19.00
CA LEU A 161 -9.01 -1.15 18.68
C LEU A 161 -9.48 -1.98 19.87
N ASN A 162 -9.19 -1.54 21.11
CA ASN A 162 -9.59 -2.26 22.31
C ASN A 162 -11.10 -2.13 22.58
N ASN A 163 -11.64 -0.92 22.48
CA ASN A 163 -13.05 -0.63 22.84
C ASN A 163 -13.92 -0.26 21.63
N GLY A 164 -13.33 0.03 20.45
CA GLY A 164 -14.04 0.45 19.25
C GLY A 164 -14.45 1.93 19.25
N GLU A 165 -13.93 2.73 20.17
CA GLU A 165 -14.21 4.16 20.25
C GLU A 165 -13.62 4.91 19.05
N LEU A 166 -14.43 5.81 18.49
CA LEU A 166 -14.09 6.67 17.38
C LEU A 166 -14.03 8.13 17.83
N THR A 167 -12.86 8.74 17.71
CA THR A 167 -12.66 10.18 17.97
C THR A 167 -12.43 10.88 16.63
N GLN A 168 -13.28 11.81 16.24
CA GLN A 168 -13.08 12.62 15.04
C GLN A 168 -11.93 13.61 15.26
N LEU A 169 -10.97 13.64 14.32
CA LEU A 169 -9.75 14.44 14.42
C LEU A 169 -9.84 15.77 13.67
N ALA A 170 -10.62 15.80 12.61
CA ALA A 170 -10.88 16.98 11.80
C ALA A 170 -12.15 16.76 10.95
N GLU A 171 -12.63 17.85 10.37
CA GLU A 171 -13.65 17.83 9.33
C GLU A 171 -13.01 18.17 7.98
N ASN A 172 -13.25 17.35 6.95
CA ASN A 172 -12.81 17.63 5.60
C ASN A 172 -13.83 18.57 4.94
N PRO A 173 -13.47 19.80 4.55
CA PRO A 173 -14.38 20.72 3.87
C PRO A 173 -14.75 20.30 2.44
N GLY A 174 -14.19 19.20 1.94
CA GLY A 174 -14.48 18.64 0.61
C GLY A 174 -13.30 18.70 -0.37
N ASN A 175 -12.23 19.38 -0.03
CA ASN A 175 -11.06 19.54 -0.90
C ASN A 175 -9.77 18.90 -0.34
N ILE A 176 -9.82 18.31 0.85
CA ILE A 176 -8.67 17.56 1.41
C ILE A 176 -8.59 16.19 0.72
N GLN A 177 -7.44 15.90 0.14
CA GLN A 177 -7.14 14.65 -0.56
C GLN A 177 -6.29 13.68 0.24
N GLY A 178 -5.58 14.18 1.27
CA GLY A 178 -4.70 13.37 2.09
C GLY A 178 -4.49 13.96 3.48
N TRP A 179 -4.14 13.07 4.40
CA TRP A 179 -3.85 13.37 5.78
C TRP A 179 -2.55 12.68 6.19
N MET A 180 -1.78 13.28 7.09
CA MET A 180 -0.58 12.66 7.63
C MET A 180 -0.48 12.93 9.14
N THR A 181 -0.13 11.88 9.88
CA THR A 181 0.16 11.91 11.31
C THR A 181 1.64 12.02 11.56
N ASP A 182 2.01 12.40 12.76
CA ASP A 182 3.35 12.21 13.29
C ASP A 182 3.50 10.81 13.92
N HIS A 183 4.71 10.42 14.33
CA HIS A 183 4.98 9.10 14.93
C HIS A 183 4.30 8.85 16.28
N ASN A 184 3.65 9.87 16.86
CA ASN A 184 2.80 9.75 18.05
C ASN A 184 1.32 9.57 17.68
N GLY A 185 0.99 9.42 16.40
CA GLY A 185 -0.37 9.29 15.90
C GLY A 185 -1.19 10.57 15.99
N LYS A 186 -0.52 11.75 16.03
CA LYS A 186 -1.19 13.06 16.00
C LYS A 186 -1.36 13.52 14.56
N LEU A 187 -2.57 13.86 14.17
CA LEU A 187 -2.90 14.32 12.82
C LEU A 187 -2.42 15.76 12.64
N ARG A 188 -1.32 15.96 11.92
CA ARG A 188 -0.64 17.26 11.82
C ARG A 188 -0.62 17.90 10.45
N VAL A 189 -0.80 17.11 9.39
CA VAL A 189 -0.74 17.61 8.00
C VAL A 189 -2.00 17.23 7.24
N ALA A 190 -2.46 18.14 6.39
CA ALA A 190 -3.49 17.88 5.39
C ALA A 190 -3.02 18.37 4.02
N LEU A 191 -3.39 17.64 2.98
CA LEU A 191 -3.12 17.97 1.59
C LEU A 191 -4.45 18.34 0.91
N ALA A 192 -4.59 19.57 0.43
CA ALA A 192 -5.78 20.04 -0.23
C ALA A 192 -5.53 20.33 -1.71
N ILE A 193 -6.60 20.24 -2.53
CA ILE A 193 -6.63 20.82 -3.86
C ILE A 193 -7.37 22.15 -3.78
N VAL A 194 -6.77 23.21 -4.29
CA VAL A 194 -7.36 24.55 -4.37
C VAL A 194 -7.38 25.01 -5.82
N ASP A 195 -8.35 25.86 -6.16
CA ASP A 195 -8.55 26.38 -7.53
C ASP A 195 -8.63 25.27 -8.61
N GLY A 196 -9.03 24.06 -8.21
CA GLY A 196 -9.20 22.89 -9.08
C GLY A 196 -7.89 22.23 -9.56
N VAL A 197 -6.73 22.84 -9.36
CA VAL A 197 -5.43 22.37 -9.92
C VAL A 197 -4.23 22.53 -9.00
N ASN A 198 -4.27 23.48 -8.06
CA ASN A 198 -3.14 23.77 -7.19
C ASN A 198 -3.17 22.88 -5.95
N THR A 199 -2.00 22.44 -5.52
CA THR A 199 -1.84 21.67 -4.29
C THR A 199 -1.52 22.59 -3.14
N GLN A 200 -2.21 22.44 -2.02
CA GLN A 200 -1.96 23.22 -0.81
C GLN A 200 -1.68 22.29 0.37
N ILE A 201 -0.56 22.53 1.03
CA ILE A 201 -0.21 21.88 2.29
C ILE A 201 -0.76 22.72 3.43
N LEU A 202 -1.51 22.07 4.33
CA LEU A 202 -1.99 22.65 5.57
C LEU A 202 -1.30 21.95 6.72
N TYR A 203 -0.95 22.70 7.76
CA TYR A 203 -0.24 22.22 8.93
C TYR A 203 -0.86 22.75 10.21
N ARG A 204 -0.75 21.97 11.27
CA ARG A 204 -0.99 22.36 12.66
C ARG A 204 0.04 21.74 13.60
N GLU A 205 0.44 22.46 14.63
CA GLU A 205 1.43 21.93 15.59
C GLU A 205 0.83 20.90 16.53
N THR A 206 -0.43 21.11 16.95
CA THR A 206 -1.18 20.19 17.83
C THR A 206 -2.60 19.99 17.32
N GLU A 207 -3.28 18.94 17.79
CA GLU A 207 -4.64 18.62 17.33
C GLU A 207 -5.70 19.63 17.81
N GLU A 208 -5.40 20.42 18.84
CA GLU A 208 -6.26 21.48 19.36
C GLU A 208 -6.24 22.74 18.47
N GLN A 209 -5.21 22.88 17.63
CA GLN A 209 -5.08 24.03 16.72
C GLN A 209 -5.81 23.76 15.40
N PRO A 210 -6.32 24.82 14.75
CA PRO A 210 -6.84 24.70 13.38
C PRO A 210 -5.70 24.47 12.39
N PHE A 211 -5.99 23.76 11.30
CA PHE A 211 -5.10 23.69 10.15
C PHE A 211 -4.93 25.06 9.50
N ARG A 212 -3.69 25.44 9.16
CA ARG A 212 -3.37 26.66 8.42
C ARG A 212 -2.60 26.33 7.16
N PRO A 213 -2.84 27.02 6.03
CA PRO A 213 -2.02 26.88 4.85
C PRO A 213 -0.55 27.28 5.12
N VAL A 214 0.38 26.46 4.67
CA VAL A 214 1.83 26.71 4.79
C VAL A 214 2.52 26.81 3.45
N LEU A 215 1.98 26.14 2.41
CA LEU A 215 2.50 26.19 1.06
C LEU A 215 1.38 25.95 0.05
N THR A 216 1.42 26.68 -1.07
CA THR A 216 0.60 26.39 -2.25
C THR A 216 1.52 26.28 -3.45
N THR A 217 1.45 25.15 -4.17
CA THR A 217 2.21 24.90 -5.39
C THR A 217 1.28 24.83 -6.59
N ASN A 218 1.77 25.23 -7.75
CA ASN A 218 1.07 25.02 -9.01
C ASN A 218 1.32 23.60 -9.54
N PHE A 219 0.67 23.20 -10.64
CA PHE A 219 0.76 21.86 -11.21
C PHE A 219 2.16 21.44 -11.72
N LYS A 220 3.11 22.38 -11.84
CA LYS A 220 4.50 22.12 -12.28
C LYS A 220 5.43 21.82 -11.11
N GLU A 221 5.03 22.21 -9.92
CA GLU A 221 5.81 22.07 -8.70
C GLU A 221 5.19 21.01 -7.81
N THR A 222 6.01 20.15 -7.27
CA THR A 222 5.60 19.07 -6.36
C THR A 222 6.26 19.28 -5.02
N VAL A 223 5.45 19.18 -3.97
CA VAL A 223 5.92 18.96 -2.60
C VAL A 223 5.03 17.86 -1.99
N SER A 224 5.66 16.79 -1.58
CA SER A 224 4.99 15.67 -0.91
C SER A 224 5.72 15.36 0.38
N PHE A 225 5.08 15.56 1.51
CA PHE A 225 5.58 15.11 2.80
C PHE A 225 5.45 13.58 2.87
N ALA A 226 6.55 12.88 3.11
CA ALA A 226 6.57 11.43 3.14
C ALA A 226 6.38 10.88 4.56
N THR A 227 7.13 11.40 5.53
CA THR A 227 7.00 11.07 6.96
C THR A 227 7.71 12.13 7.80
N PHE A 228 7.40 12.17 9.09
CA PHE A 228 8.14 13.00 10.05
C PHE A 228 9.53 12.40 10.35
N THR A 229 10.44 13.23 10.85
CA THR A 229 11.66 12.77 11.49
C THR A 229 11.32 12.06 12.81
N PRO A 230 12.20 11.19 13.35
CA PRO A 230 11.93 10.45 14.59
C PRO A 230 11.55 11.32 15.81
N ASP A 231 11.99 12.57 15.83
CA ASP A 231 11.67 13.55 16.88
C ASP A 231 10.41 14.38 16.58
N ASN A 232 9.72 14.11 15.47
CA ASN A 232 8.51 14.81 15.00
C ASN A 232 8.66 16.31 14.75
N LYS A 233 9.90 16.82 14.54
CA LYS A 233 10.14 18.25 14.33
C LYS A 233 10.20 18.65 12.88
N MET A 234 10.76 17.78 12.04
CA MET A 234 10.93 17.99 10.62
C MET A 234 10.19 16.92 9.84
N VAL A 235 10.11 17.09 8.53
CA VAL A 235 9.59 16.06 7.60
C VAL A 235 10.61 15.72 6.55
N TYR A 236 10.66 14.46 6.16
CA TYR A 236 11.25 14.04 4.90
C TYR A 236 10.25 14.34 3.79
N ALA A 237 10.66 15.12 2.82
CA ALA A 237 9.80 15.54 1.72
C ALA A 237 10.43 15.29 0.36
N LEU A 238 9.59 15.01 -0.62
CA LEU A 238 9.97 14.95 -2.03
C LEU A 238 9.54 16.25 -2.71
N THR A 239 10.47 16.95 -3.34
CA THR A 239 10.16 18.24 -3.98
C THR A 239 11.04 18.53 -5.19
N ASN A 240 10.45 19.21 -6.18
CA ASN A 240 11.18 19.79 -7.32
C ASN A 240 11.18 21.33 -7.31
N ILE A 241 10.77 21.97 -6.23
CA ILE A 241 10.82 23.45 -6.14
C ILE A 241 12.26 23.94 -6.35
N GLY A 242 12.45 24.84 -7.31
CA GLY A 242 13.76 25.40 -7.65
C GLY A 242 14.72 24.45 -8.38
N ARG A 243 14.25 23.29 -8.86
CA ARG A 243 15.06 22.29 -9.56
C ARG A 243 14.27 21.53 -10.64
N ASP A 244 15.00 20.90 -11.58
CA ASP A 244 14.39 20.11 -12.66
C ASP A 244 13.85 18.76 -12.16
N LYS A 245 14.59 18.10 -11.29
CA LYS A 245 14.24 16.76 -10.76
C LYS A 245 13.79 16.82 -9.31
N THR A 246 12.83 15.96 -8.99
CA THR A 246 12.40 15.76 -7.59
C THR A 246 13.57 15.22 -6.76
N ALA A 247 13.83 15.86 -5.63
CA ALA A 247 14.84 15.48 -4.64
C ALA A 247 14.19 15.05 -3.33
N LEU A 248 14.91 14.26 -2.54
CA LEU A 248 14.59 14.05 -1.13
C LEU A 248 15.25 15.15 -0.31
N VAL A 249 14.45 15.83 0.50
CA VAL A 249 14.88 16.93 1.34
C VAL A 249 14.40 16.78 2.78
N LEU A 250 15.11 17.43 3.70
CA LEU A 250 14.63 17.68 5.05
C LEU A 250 13.94 19.05 5.07
N MET A 251 12.70 19.13 5.53
CA MET A 251 11.87 20.33 5.44
C MET A 251 11.18 20.62 6.77
N ASP A 252 11.08 21.89 7.11
CA ASP A 252 10.28 22.36 8.25
C ASP A 252 8.78 22.29 7.87
N PRO A 253 7.95 21.48 8.57
CA PRO A 253 6.54 21.33 8.20
C PRO A 253 5.71 22.58 8.46
N ALA A 254 6.15 23.50 9.33
CA ALA A 254 5.42 24.71 9.70
C ALA A 254 5.61 25.87 8.71
N THR A 255 6.72 25.86 7.95
CA THR A 255 7.09 26.93 7.01
C THR A 255 7.32 26.43 5.59
N CYS A 256 7.46 25.11 5.40
CA CYS A 256 7.91 24.46 4.17
C CYS A 256 9.29 24.95 3.70
N GLU A 257 10.12 25.46 4.61
CA GLU A 257 11.50 25.82 4.33
C GLU A 257 12.35 24.55 4.21
N GLU A 258 13.03 24.40 3.08
CA GLU A 258 14.02 23.35 2.87
C GLU A 258 15.25 23.62 3.75
N LYS A 259 15.61 22.68 4.61
CA LYS A 259 16.77 22.79 5.51
C LYS A 259 17.99 22.08 4.95
N GLU A 260 17.79 20.95 4.27
CA GLU A 260 18.86 20.13 3.74
C GLU A 260 18.37 19.30 2.53
N VAL A 261 19.23 19.16 1.51
CA VAL A 261 19.02 18.22 0.41
C VAL A 261 19.72 16.92 0.77
N LEU A 262 18.94 15.87 1.01
CA LEU A 262 19.46 14.56 1.44
C LEU A 262 19.90 13.70 0.25
N TYR A 263 19.17 13.78 -0.87
CA TYR A 263 19.49 13.00 -2.06
C TYR A 263 18.88 13.60 -3.34
N THR A 264 19.64 13.57 -4.41
CA THR A 264 19.23 13.92 -5.78
C THR A 264 19.66 12.85 -6.77
N ASN A 265 19.01 12.80 -7.92
CA ASN A 265 19.45 11.99 -9.05
C ASN A 265 19.44 12.85 -10.33
N ASP A 266 20.53 12.83 -11.10
CA ASP A 266 20.68 13.68 -12.28
C ASP A 266 19.77 13.29 -13.46
N LYS A 267 19.26 12.05 -13.47
CA LYS A 267 18.50 11.51 -14.59
C LYS A 267 17.03 11.31 -14.28
N TYR A 268 16.67 11.00 -13.03
CA TYR A 268 15.33 10.55 -12.67
C TYR A 268 14.81 11.32 -11.46
N ASP A 269 13.49 11.53 -11.44
CA ASP A 269 12.80 12.04 -10.27
C ASP A 269 12.83 11.00 -9.14
N ILE A 270 13.06 11.45 -7.92
CA ILE A 270 12.85 10.62 -6.74
C ILE A 270 11.35 10.41 -6.57
N SER A 271 10.91 9.16 -6.55
CA SER A 271 9.49 8.77 -6.52
C SER A 271 9.09 8.01 -5.27
N GLY A 272 10.04 7.59 -4.44
CA GLY A 272 9.74 6.80 -3.25
C GLY A 272 10.79 6.96 -2.16
N LEU A 273 10.33 6.72 -0.93
CA LEU A 273 11.14 6.75 0.28
C LEU A 273 10.88 5.46 1.07
N GLY A 274 11.95 4.80 1.49
CA GLY A 274 11.89 3.70 2.46
C GLY A 274 12.27 4.23 3.85
N TYR A 275 11.35 4.12 4.78
CA TYR A 275 11.56 4.43 6.19
C TYR A 275 11.25 3.21 7.04
N SER A 276 12.02 2.96 8.07
CA SER A 276 11.75 1.89 9.03
C SER A 276 11.17 2.46 10.32
N GLU A 277 9.91 2.14 10.57
CA GLU A 277 9.26 2.49 11.83
C GLU A 277 9.94 1.80 13.04
N LEU A 278 10.38 0.56 12.85
CA LEU A 278 11.08 -0.20 13.89
C LEU A 278 12.44 0.41 14.22
N LYS A 279 13.24 0.77 13.20
CA LYS A 279 14.57 1.37 13.37
C LYS A 279 14.52 2.88 13.56
N LYS A 280 13.37 3.50 13.35
CA LYS A 280 13.12 4.95 13.35
C LYS A 280 14.13 5.72 12.51
N LYS A 281 14.35 5.25 11.28
CA LYS A 281 15.31 5.89 10.37
C LYS A 281 14.96 5.73 8.89
N LEU A 282 15.49 6.65 8.11
CA LEU A 282 15.48 6.59 6.67
C LEU A 282 16.35 5.42 6.18
N ILE A 283 15.79 4.54 5.36
CA ILE A 283 16.44 3.35 4.83
C ILE A 283 16.96 3.56 3.42
N SER A 284 16.08 4.07 2.54
CA SER A 284 16.41 4.19 1.11
C SER A 284 15.56 5.26 0.43
N VAL A 285 15.98 5.63 -0.78
CA VAL A 285 15.14 6.32 -1.76
C VAL A 285 15.09 5.52 -3.04
N SER A 286 14.05 5.72 -3.82
CA SER A 286 13.90 5.08 -5.12
C SER A 286 13.46 6.07 -6.20
N CYS A 287 13.83 5.74 -7.43
CA CYS A 287 13.35 6.39 -8.64
C CYS A 287 13.01 5.31 -9.69
N THR A 288 12.13 5.67 -10.63
CA THR A 288 11.73 4.77 -11.72
C THR A 288 12.66 5.01 -12.91
N GLY A 289 13.49 4.03 -13.22
CA GLY A 289 14.36 4.03 -14.39
C GLY A 289 13.75 3.27 -15.58
N HIS A 290 14.44 3.25 -16.71
CA HIS A 290 13.97 2.57 -17.92
C HIS A 290 13.79 1.05 -17.76
N LYS A 291 14.54 0.43 -16.85
CA LYS A 291 14.55 -1.03 -16.62
C LYS A 291 13.94 -1.45 -15.29
N GLY A 292 13.26 -0.56 -14.61
CA GLY A 292 12.67 -0.83 -13.29
C GLY A 292 13.10 0.18 -12.22
N THR A 293 12.88 -0.18 -10.98
CA THR A 293 13.19 0.66 -9.82
C THR A 293 14.69 0.71 -9.55
N ILE A 294 15.24 1.90 -9.49
CA ILE A 294 16.60 2.18 -9.02
C ILE A 294 16.49 2.62 -7.56
N ARG A 295 17.27 1.99 -6.67
CA ARG A 295 17.23 2.28 -5.24
C ARG A 295 18.61 2.68 -4.72
N HIS A 296 18.65 3.72 -3.91
CA HIS A 296 19.82 4.13 -3.16
C HIS A 296 19.56 3.88 -1.67
N TYR A 297 20.48 3.19 -1.00
CA TYR A 297 20.38 2.83 0.41
C TYR A 297 21.23 3.74 1.29
N PHE A 298 20.60 4.29 2.32
CA PHE A 298 21.25 4.95 3.44
C PHE A 298 21.66 3.92 4.52
N ASP A 299 20.88 2.83 4.64
CA ASP A 299 21.13 1.72 5.56
C ASP A 299 21.88 0.58 4.81
N LYS A 300 23.15 0.36 5.18
CA LYS A 300 24.00 -0.64 4.54
C LYS A 300 23.63 -2.08 4.90
N ASP A 301 23.01 -2.31 6.05
CA ASP A 301 22.53 -3.64 6.44
C ASP A 301 21.32 -4.04 5.58
N GLU A 302 20.40 -3.10 5.32
CA GLU A 302 19.28 -3.33 4.42
C GLU A 302 19.72 -3.54 2.97
N GLU A 303 20.72 -2.79 2.50
CA GLU A 303 21.34 -3.03 1.19
C GLU A 303 21.94 -4.43 1.08
N ALA A 304 22.62 -4.89 2.11
CA ALA A 304 23.22 -6.23 2.14
C ALA A 304 22.15 -7.34 2.18
N ILE A 305 21.05 -7.15 2.92
CA ILE A 305 19.92 -8.08 2.94
C ILE A 305 19.30 -8.16 1.54
N ARG A 306 19.03 -7.02 0.92
CA ARG A 306 18.47 -6.95 -0.43
C ARG A 306 19.33 -7.68 -1.45
N THR A 307 20.64 -7.41 -1.44
CA THR A 307 21.61 -8.06 -2.34
C THR A 307 21.58 -9.59 -2.20
N LYS A 308 21.53 -10.09 -0.97
CA LYS A 308 21.43 -11.54 -0.71
C LYS A 308 20.11 -12.14 -1.21
N LEU A 309 19.01 -11.40 -1.08
CA LEU A 309 17.70 -11.85 -1.58
C LEU A 309 17.71 -11.93 -3.11
N GLU A 310 18.23 -10.93 -3.79
CA GLU A 310 18.33 -10.89 -5.26
C GLU A 310 19.20 -12.05 -5.79
N GLN A 311 20.29 -12.39 -5.10
CA GLN A 311 21.13 -13.54 -5.45
C GLN A 311 20.41 -14.88 -5.24
N LYS A 312 19.59 -15.01 -4.20
CA LYS A 312 18.87 -16.25 -3.89
C LYS A 312 17.60 -16.44 -4.74
N LEU A 313 17.01 -15.37 -5.20
CA LEU A 313 15.75 -15.33 -5.92
C LEU A 313 15.96 -14.81 -7.34
N GLU A 314 17.01 -15.30 -8.01
CA GLU A 314 17.31 -14.95 -9.40
C GLU A 314 16.10 -15.25 -10.30
N GLY A 315 15.71 -14.29 -11.12
CA GLY A 315 14.54 -14.39 -12.00
C GLY A 315 13.21 -13.97 -11.37
N TYR A 316 13.21 -13.53 -10.13
CA TYR A 316 12.04 -12.92 -9.46
C TYR A 316 12.23 -11.43 -9.28
N ASP A 317 11.15 -10.67 -9.48
CA ASP A 317 11.11 -9.27 -9.09
C ASP A 317 10.86 -9.18 -7.58
N ILE A 318 11.81 -8.58 -6.87
CA ILE A 318 11.72 -8.35 -5.43
C ILE A 318 11.34 -6.88 -5.22
N ASN A 319 10.14 -6.62 -4.72
CA ASN A 319 9.59 -5.28 -4.46
C ASN A 319 9.72 -4.88 -2.99
#